data_dd996155f5c04e8b88c64f4f939f5955
#
_entry.id   dd996155f5c04e8b88c64f4f939f5955
#
_cell.length_a   1.000
_cell.length_b   1.000
_cell.length_c   1.000
_cell.angle_alpha   90.00
_cell.angle_beta   90.00
_cell.angle_gamma   90.00
#
_symmetry.space_group_name_H-M   'P 1'
#
loop_
_entity.id
_entity.type
_entity.pdbx_description
1 polymer ?
#
loop_
_entity_poly.entity_id
_entity_poly.type
_entity_poly.pdbx_seq_one_letter_code
_entity_poly.pdbx_strand_id
1 'polypeptide(L)'
;MGYINDNLLSGETVFFRTHLHWKVFLLPVLFFLVGIAFTAAAMYEGIDPSLSLLILVIPLVFLFHSYLTWRCSEFAVTDKRVLIKTGIVSRHTLETILTKVENIGVEQTLWGRLFDFGTLYVTGTGSTREIFPGIHAPLEFRKAIEAAAVAFEERRPSGRSPTTLT
;
A
#
# COMPACT_ATOMS: atom_id res chain seq x y z
N MET A 1 6.81 -14.98 6.07
CA MET A 1 5.83 -15.36 5.06
C MET A 1 4.87 -14.21 4.91
N GLY A 2 4.52 -13.79 3.69
CA GLY A 2 3.65 -12.63 3.45
C GLY A 2 2.20 -13.07 3.36
N TYR A 3 1.28 -12.22 3.79
CA TYR A 3 -0.17 -12.49 3.73
C TYR A 3 -0.62 -12.94 2.33
N ILE A 4 -0.09 -12.31 1.29
CA ILE A 4 -0.42 -12.64 -0.09
C ILE A 4 -0.09 -14.10 -0.38
N ASN A 5 1.11 -14.57 -0.02
CA ASN A 5 1.51 -15.96 -0.27
C ASN A 5 0.63 -16.98 0.45
N ASP A 6 0.21 -16.65 1.68
CA ASP A 6 -0.59 -17.55 2.52
C ASP A 6 -2.06 -17.63 2.06
N ASN A 7 -2.51 -16.63 1.26
CA ASN A 7 -3.91 -16.53 0.78
C ASN A 7 -4.07 -16.74 -0.73
N LEU A 8 -3.01 -17.14 -1.46
CA LEU A 8 -3.14 -17.52 -2.87
C LEU A 8 -3.99 -18.77 -3.03
N LEU A 9 -4.91 -18.74 -3.98
CA LEU A 9 -5.68 -19.92 -4.39
C LEU A 9 -4.81 -20.88 -5.19
N SER A 10 -5.17 -22.17 -5.20
CA SER A 10 -4.47 -23.16 -5.99
C SER A 10 -4.44 -22.78 -7.48
N GLY A 11 -3.24 -22.66 -8.03
CA GLY A 11 -3.01 -22.24 -9.42
C GLY A 11 -3.17 -20.76 -9.68
N GLU A 12 -3.25 -19.91 -8.63
CA GLU A 12 -3.26 -18.45 -8.76
C GLU A 12 -1.83 -17.93 -8.89
N THR A 13 -1.58 -17.11 -9.92
CA THR A 13 -0.27 -16.52 -10.20
C THR A 13 -0.27 -15.03 -9.92
N VAL A 14 0.82 -14.56 -9.30
CA VAL A 14 0.98 -13.12 -8.99
C VAL A 14 1.67 -12.46 -10.17
N PHE A 15 1.01 -11.48 -10.80
CA PHE A 15 1.56 -10.67 -11.89
C PHE A 15 2.46 -9.54 -11.40
N PHE A 16 2.04 -8.86 -10.35
CA PHE A 16 2.77 -7.71 -9.83
C PHE A 16 2.62 -7.61 -8.32
N ARG A 17 3.71 -7.18 -7.65
CA ARG A 17 3.71 -6.88 -6.22
C ARG A 17 4.33 -5.51 -5.98
N THR A 18 3.75 -4.78 -5.06
CA THR A 18 4.33 -3.54 -4.56
C THR A 18 4.11 -3.41 -3.05
N HIS A 19 4.69 -2.41 -2.47
CA HIS A 19 4.68 -2.15 -1.03
C HIS A 19 4.48 -0.67 -0.76
N LEU A 20 4.35 -0.32 0.49
CA LEU A 20 4.27 1.08 0.90
C LEU A 20 5.62 1.77 0.68
N HIS A 21 5.60 2.99 0.15
CA HIS A 21 6.82 3.74 -0.16
C HIS A 21 7.53 4.17 1.12
N TRP A 22 8.87 4.24 1.09
CA TRP A 22 9.71 4.62 2.23
C TRP A 22 9.41 6.02 2.82
N LYS A 23 8.69 6.87 2.09
CA LYS A 23 8.27 8.20 2.57
C LYS A 23 7.53 8.16 3.92
N VAL A 24 6.97 7.00 4.30
CA VAL A 24 6.31 6.81 5.59
C VAL A 24 7.23 7.07 6.77
N PHE A 25 8.56 6.95 6.54
CA PHE A 25 9.58 7.22 7.56
C PHE A 25 9.99 8.69 7.65
N LEU A 26 9.71 9.53 6.64
CA LEU A 26 10.18 10.92 6.61
C LEU A 26 9.74 11.72 7.84
N LEU A 27 8.44 11.65 8.14
CA LEU A 27 7.90 12.41 9.28
C LEU A 27 8.40 11.87 10.64
N PRO A 28 8.36 10.57 10.93
CA PRO A 28 8.93 10.00 12.15
C PRO A 28 10.44 10.26 12.33
N VAL A 29 11.21 10.18 11.25
CA VAL A 29 12.65 10.49 11.29
C VAL A 29 12.87 11.97 11.61
N LEU A 30 12.11 12.88 11.01
CA LEU A 30 12.18 14.30 11.33
C LEU A 30 11.87 14.56 12.81
N PHE A 31 10.80 13.96 13.34
CA PHE A 31 10.46 14.06 14.77
C PHE A 31 11.56 13.49 15.67
N PHE A 32 12.19 12.40 15.26
CA PHE A 32 13.29 11.80 15.99
C PHE A 32 14.53 12.71 16.02
N LEU A 33 14.88 13.34 14.90
CA LEU A 33 15.98 14.30 14.82
C LEU A 33 15.72 15.55 15.69
N VAL A 34 14.50 16.08 15.65
CA VAL A 34 14.07 17.18 16.52
C VAL A 34 14.15 16.77 17.99
N GLY A 35 13.73 15.56 18.32
CA GLY A 35 13.84 15.01 19.67
C GLY A 35 15.31 14.92 20.15
N ILE A 36 16.23 14.48 19.28
CA ILE A 36 17.67 14.45 19.57
C ILE A 36 18.18 15.88 19.85
N ALA A 37 17.87 16.83 18.99
CA ALA A 37 18.31 18.21 19.15
C ALA A 37 17.79 18.82 20.48
N PHE A 38 16.51 18.56 20.80
CA PHE A 38 15.91 19.02 22.04
C PHE A 38 16.55 18.36 23.28
N THR A 39 16.82 17.05 23.21
CA THR A 39 17.51 16.34 24.30
C THR A 39 18.93 16.90 24.53
N ALA A 40 19.67 17.16 23.45
CA ALA A 40 21.01 17.73 23.55
C ALA A 40 20.97 19.15 24.18
N ALA A 41 20.02 20.00 23.80
CA ALA A 41 19.81 21.31 24.38
C ALA A 41 19.45 21.22 25.87
N ALA A 42 18.55 20.31 26.24
CA ALA A 42 18.14 20.11 27.63
C ALA A 42 19.32 19.65 28.53
N MET A 43 20.17 18.79 28.00
CA MET A 43 21.41 18.38 28.74
C MET A 43 22.40 19.53 28.86
N TYR A 44 22.49 20.42 27.86
CA TYR A 44 23.33 21.62 27.95
C TYR A 44 22.86 22.58 29.06
N GLU A 45 21.56 22.71 29.26
CA GLU A 45 20.93 23.51 30.33
C GLU A 45 21.02 22.85 31.70
N GLY A 46 21.66 21.67 31.84
CA GLY A 46 21.84 20.96 33.09
C GLY A 46 20.64 20.14 33.55
N ILE A 47 19.70 19.86 32.65
CA ILE A 47 18.58 18.95 32.95
C ILE A 47 19.14 17.51 33.09
N ASP A 48 18.57 16.76 34.02
CA ASP A 48 18.95 15.38 34.26
C ASP A 48 18.90 14.55 32.96
N PRO A 49 20.01 13.84 32.63
CA PRO A 49 20.07 13.04 31.39
C PRO A 49 18.97 11.98 31.29
N SER A 50 18.56 11.39 32.40
CA SER A 50 17.50 10.38 32.42
C SER A 50 16.16 10.96 31.96
N LEU A 51 15.85 12.16 32.42
CA LEU A 51 14.63 12.88 32.07
C LEU A 51 14.67 13.35 30.62
N SER A 52 15.82 13.83 30.16
CA SER A 52 16.03 14.26 28.77
C SER A 52 15.91 13.09 27.78
N LEU A 53 16.42 11.91 28.09
CA LEU A 53 16.31 10.71 27.27
C LEU A 53 14.88 10.18 27.17
N LEU A 54 14.04 10.42 28.18
CA LEU A 54 12.63 10.02 28.15
C LEU A 54 11.87 10.69 26.99
N ILE A 55 12.29 11.89 26.59
CA ILE A 55 11.71 12.62 25.45
C ILE A 55 11.86 11.85 24.13
N LEU A 56 12.94 11.08 23.97
CA LEU A 56 13.20 10.29 22.77
C LEU A 56 12.28 9.06 22.63
N VAL A 57 11.63 8.64 23.70
CA VAL A 57 10.73 7.47 23.67
C VAL A 57 9.57 7.69 22.70
N ILE A 58 8.99 8.89 22.70
CA ILE A 58 7.83 9.21 21.85
C ILE A 58 8.17 9.08 20.36
N PRO A 59 9.17 9.80 19.83
CA PRO A 59 9.52 9.67 18.40
C PRO A 59 10.02 8.26 18.04
N LEU A 60 10.62 7.54 18.96
CA LEU A 60 11.03 6.14 18.75
C LEU A 60 9.82 5.23 18.56
N VAL A 61 8.76 5.41 19.35
CA VAL A 61 7.49 4.68 19.19
C VAL A 61 6.87 4.99 17.83
N PHE A 62 6.87 6.25 17.39
CA PHE A 62 6.37 6.63 16.04
C PHE A 62 7.20 5.98 14.93
N LEU A 63 8.51 5.93 15.07
CA LEU A 63 9.40 5.28 14.10
C LEU A 63 9.12 3.77 14.02
N PHE A 64 8.97 3.13 15.17
CA PHE A 64 8.62 1.71 15.25
C PHE A 64 7.24 1.41 14.64
N HIS A 65 6.24 2.25 14.92
CA HIS A 65 4.92 2.13 14.32
C HIS A 65 4.98 2.25 12.79
N SER A 66 5.75 3.21 12.27
CA SER A 66 5.93 3.38 10.82
C SER A 66 6.64 2.20 10.17
N TYR A 67 7.63 1.62 10.85
CA TYR A 67 8.30 0.39 10.42
C TYR A 67 7.32 -0.78 10.32
N LEU A 68 6.51 -0.98 11.35
CA LEU A 68 5.49 -2.03 11.32
C LEU A 68 4.45 -1.81 10.22
N THR A 69 3.99 -0.56 10.02
CA THR A 69 3.05 -0.21 8.96
C THR A 69 3.63 -0.54 7.58
N TRP A 70 4.89 -0.15 7.35
CA TRP A 70 5.60 -0.43 6.11
C TRP A 70 5.75 -1.94 5.88
N ARG A 71 6.13 -2.67 6.91
CA ARG A 71 6.37 -4.13 6.84
C ARG A 71 5.09 -4.94 6.68
N CYS A 72 3.97 -4.47 7.25
CA CYS A 72 2.69 -5.18 7.25
C CYS A 72 1.79 -4.82 6.05
N SER A 73 2.18 -3.84 5.23
CA SER A 73 1.40 -3.43 4.06
C SER A 73 1.89 -4.16 2.81
N GLU A 74 1.01 -4.91 2.19
CA GLU A 74 1.29 -5.72 1.00
C GLU A 74 0.23 -5.44 -0.07
N PHE A 75 0.67 -5.28 -1.31
CA PHE A 75 -0.17 -5.02 -2.47
C PHE A 75 0.19 -6.01 -3.58
N ALA A 76 -0.78 -6.71 -4.13
CA ALA A 76 -0.55 -7.62 -5.24
C ALA A 76 -1.70 -7.62 -6.24
N VAL A 77 -1.33 -7.88 -7.48
CA VAL A 77 -2.25 -8.18 -8.58
C VAL A 77 -1.99 -9.61 -9.01
N THR A 78 -3.04 -10.40 -9.05
CA THR A 78 -3.00 -11.78 -9.51
C THR A 78 -3.75 -11.94 -10.82
N ASP A 79 -3.75 -13.13 -11.36
CA ASP A 79 -4.54 -13.48 -12.55
C ASP A 79 -6.06 -13.53 -12.32
N LYS A 80 -6.53 -13.39 -11.06
CA LYS A 80 -7.96 -13.49 -10.70
C LYS A 80 -8.49 -12.28 -9.95
N ARG A 81 -7.66 -11.65 -9.12
CA ARG A 81 -8.08 -10.61 -8.16
C ARG A 81 -6.97 -9.63 -7.82
N VAL A 82 -7.36 -8.50 -7.27
CA VAL A 82 -6.48 -7.54 -6.61
C VAL A 82 -6.52 -7.82 -5.11
N LEU A 83 -5.34 -7.98 -4.52
CA LEU A 83 -5.14 -8.24 -3.10
C LEU A 83 -4.41 -7.06 -2.49
N ILE A 84 -5.02 -6.39 -1.53
CA ILE A 84 -4.41 -5.30 -0.79
C ILE A 84 -4.60 -5.57 0.69
N LYS A 85 -3.50 -5.51 1.44
CA LYS A 85 -3.51 -5.58 2.89
C LYS A 85 -2.74 -4.41 3.46
N THR A 86 -3.38 -3.67 4.35
CA THR A 86 -2.78 -2.56 5.08
C THR A 86 -3.13 -2.63 6.57
N GLY A 87 -2.32 -1.97 7.39
CA GLY A 87 -2.55 -1.85 8.83
C GLY A 87 -1.90 -2.94 9.68
N ILE A 88 -1.65 -2.58 10.95
CA ILE A 88 -0.95 -3.42 11.95
C ILE A 88 -1.98 -4.02 12.91
N VAL A 89 -2.68 -3.15 13.63
CA VAL A 89 -3.66 -3.51 14.67
C VAL A 89 -5.03 -3.73 14.05
N SER A 90 -5.49 -2.76 13.28
CA SER A 90 -6.68 -2.89 12.46
C SER A 90 -6.26 -3.27 11.05
N ARG A 91 -6.48 -4.53 10.69
CA ARG A 91 -6.15 -5.02 9.34
C ARG A 91 -7.26 -4.62 8.39
N HIS A 92 -6.92 -3.83 7.40
CA HIS A 92 -7.79 -3.52 6.28
C HIS A 92 -7.34 -4.35 5.07
N THR A 93 -8.18 -5.26 4.65
CA THR A 93 -7.94 -6.13 3.50
C THR A 93 -8.97 -5.84 2.44
N LEU A 94 -8.51 -5.54 1.24
CA LEU A 94 -9.34 -5.46 0.04
C LEU A 94 -9.01 -6.65 -0.87
N GLU A 95 -10.01 -7.47 -1.13
CA GLU A 95 -9.94 -8.54 -2.11
C GLU A 95 -11.04 -8.30 -3.14
N THR A 96 -10.65 -7.87 -4.32
CA THR A 96 -11.60 -7.58 -5.40
C THR A 96 -11.26 -8.37 -6.64
N ILE A 97 -12.21 -9.16 -7.13
CA ILE A 97 -12.08 -9.89 -8.40
C ILE A 97 -11.93 -8.89 -9.53
N LEU A 98 -11.03 -9.15 -10.48
CA LEU A 98 -10.71 -8.24 -11.59
C LEU A 98 -11.95 -7.76 -12.35
N THR A 99 -12.95 -8.62 -12.53
CA THR A 99 -14.23 -8.28 -13.20
C THR A 99 -15.12 -7.32 -12.41
N LYS A 100 -14.87 -7.12 -11.13
CA LYS A 100 -15.62 -6.19 -10.27
C LYS A 100 -14.91 -4.86 -10.06
N VAL A 101 -13.74 -4.67 -10.64
CA VAL A 101 -13.03 -3.40 -10.63
C VAL A 101 -13.58 -2.53 -11.75
N GLU A 102 -14.26 -1.45 -11.42
CA GLU A 102 -14.85 -0.53 -12.39
C GLU A 102 -13.91 0.59 -12.79
N ASN A 103 -13.20 1.16 -11.81
CA ASN A 103 -12.29 2.28 -12.06
C ASN A 103 -11.07 2.22 -11.13
N ILE A 104 -9.91 2.57 -11.72
CA ILE A 104 -8.65 2.67 -10.99
C ILE A 104 -8.07 4.06 -11.26
N GLY A 105 -8.08 4.90 -10.23
CA GLY A 105 -7.46 6.21 -10.24
C GLY A 105 -6.09 6.19 -9.57
N VAL A 106 -5.16 6.97 -10.10
CA VAL A 106 -3.85 7.21 -9.48
C VAL A 106 -3.63 8.72 -9.38
N GLU A 107 -3.32 9.19 -8.19
CA GLU A 107 -2.91 10.56 -7.95
C GLU A 107 -1.46 10.62 -7.50
N GLN A 108 -0.65 11.41 -8.21
CA GLN A 108 0.74 11.66 -7.87
C GLN A 108 0.99 13.16 -7.82
N THR A 109 1.57 13.62 -6.73
CA THR A 109 2.12 14.98 -6.64
C THR A 109 3.41 15.09 -7.46
N LEU A 110 3.95 16.32 -7.64
CA LEU A 110 5.26 16.50 -8.30
C LEU A 110 6.35 15.66 -7.64
N TRP A 111 6.42 15.66 -6.32
CA TRP A 111 7.33 14.82 -5.54
C TRP A 111 7.00 13.33 -5.68
N GLY A 112 5.72 12.99 -5.81
CA GLY A 112 5.27 11.63 -6.08
C GLY A 112 5.79 11.08 -7.42
N ARG A 113 5.87 11.93 -8.44
CA ARG A 113 6.45 11.56 -9.74
C ARG A 113 7.96 11.39 -9.68
N LEU A 114 8.65 12.28 -8.93
CA LEU A 114 10.10 12.22 -8.82
C LEU A 114 10.58 10.98 -8.04
N PHE A 115 9.87 10.62 -6.98
CA PHE A 115 10.22 9.53 -6.08
C PHE A 115 9.39 8.26 -6.29
N ASP A 116 8.54 8.24 -7.31
CA ASP A 116 7.68 7.12 -7.69
C ASP A 116 6.75 6.61 -6.56
N PHE A 117 6.00 7.54 -5.97
CA PHE A 117 4.94 7.21 -5.04
C PHE A 117 3.63 7.94 -5.36
N GLY A 118 2.51 7.41 -4.89
CA GLY A 118 1.20 8.03 -5.10
C GLY A 118 0.10 7.43 -4.25
N THR A 119 -1.11 7.91 -4.51
CA THR A 119 -2.34 7.38 -3.93
C THR A 119 -3.11 6.62 -5.01
N LEU A 120 -3.47 5.40 -4.70
CA LEU A 120 -4.31 4.55 -5.55
C LEU A 120 -5.75 4.62 -5.06
N TYR A 121 -6.66 4.74 -5.99
CA TYR A 121 -8.11 4.65 -5.78
C TYR A 121 -8.65 3.45 -6.53
N VAL A 122 -9.29 2.55 -5.82
CA VAL A 122 -9.96 1.39 -6.42
C VAL A 122 -11.45 1.54 -6.19
N THR A 123 -12.23 1.57 -7.25
CA THR A 123 -13.69 1.61 -7.20
C THR A 123 -14.23 0.28 -7.70
N GLY A 124 -14.97 -0.40 -6.84
CA GLY A 124 -15.65 -1.65 -7.18
C GLY A 124 -17.12 -1.45 -7.54
N THR A 125 -17.76 -2.52 -7.98
CA THR A 125 -19.20 -2.55 -8.24
C THR A 125 -19.98 -2.19 -6.98
N GLY A 126 -20.74 -1.08 -7.02
CA GLY A 126 -21.49 -0.56 -5.87
C GLY A 126 -20.99 0.78 -5.36
N SER A 127 -20.14 1.49 -6.14
CA SER A 127 -19.64 2.84 -5.84
C SER A 127 -18.80 2.96 -4.55
N THR A 128 -18.37 1.87 -3.97
CA THR A 128 -17.41 1.89 -2.87
C THR A 128 -16.03 2.26 -3.40
N ARG A 129 -15.52 3.41 -2.98
CA ARG A 129 -14.18 3.89 -3.33
C ARG A 129 -13.22 3.63 -2.19
N GLU A 130 -12.24 2.79 -2.43
CA GLU A 130 -11.16 2.50 -1.49
C GLU A 130 -9.93 3.32 -1.85
N ILE A 131 -9.25 3.88 -0.83
CA ILE A 131 -8.13 4.81 -1.00
C ILE A 131 -6.89 4.24 -0.32
N PHE A 132 -5.82 4.09 -1.07
CA PHE A 132 -4.54 3.57 -0.59
C PHE A 132 -3.42 4.59 -0.82
N PRO A 133 -3.08 5.40 0.19
CA PRO A 133 -2.06 6.42 0.07
C PRO A 133 -0.65 5.83 0.20
N GLY A 134 0.30 6.44 -0.52
CA GLY A 134 1.71 6.18 -0.34
C GLY A 134 2.25 4.87 -0.92
N ILE A 135 1.58 4.31 -1.92
CA ILE A 135 2.04 3.12 -2.64
C ILE A 135 3.28 3.47 -3.48
N HIS A 136 4.24 2.56 -3.53
CA HIS A 136 5.36 2.60 -4.45
C HIS A 136 4.92 2.14 -5.84
N ALA A 137 5.45 2.79 -6.90
CA ALA A 137 5.14 2.50 -8.31
C ALA A 137 3.63 2.40 -8.63
N PRO A 138 2.79 3.40 -8.29
CA PRO A 138 1.34 3.28 -8.40
C PRO A 138 0.84 3.21 -9.85
N LEU A 139 1.58 3.81 -10.80
CA LEU A 139 1.25 3.73 -12.23
C LEU A 139 1.51 2.33 -12.80
N GLU A 140 2.58 1.68 -12.36
CA GLU A 140 2.87 0.29 -12.75
C GLU A 140 1.85 -0.66 -12.15
N PHE A 141 1.46 -0.44 -10.90
CA PHE A 141 0.41 -1.22 -10.25
C PHE A 141 -0.92 -1.11 -10.99
N ARG A 142 -1.31 0.10 -11.40
CA ARG A 142 -2.50 0.33 -12.23
C ARG A 142 -2.41 -0.42 -13.55
N LYS A 143 -1.30 -0.29 -14.29
CA LYS A 143 -1.08 -1.00 -15.56
C LYS A 143 -1.16 -2.52 -15.37
N ALA A 144 -0.62 -3.04 -14.26
CA ALA A 144 -0.68 -4.46 -13.95
C ALA A 144 -2.12 -4.94 -13.72
N ILE A 145 -2.98 -4.14 -13.07
CA ILE A 145 -4.40 -4.48 -12.91
C ILE A 145 -5.11 -4.47 -14.26
N GLU A 146 -4.89 -3.43 -15.09
CA GLU A 146 -5.49 -3.33 -16.42
C GLU A 146 -5.07 -4.52 -17.30
N ALA A 147 -3.78 -4.87 -17.32
CA ALA A 147 -3.27 -6.01 -18.08
C ALA A 147 -3.83 -7.36 -17.55
N ALA A 148 -3.92 -7.51 -16.24
CA ALA A 148 -4.51 -8.71 -15.64
C ALA A 148 -6.00 -8.85 -15.96
N ALA A 149 -6.75 -7.73 -15.99
CA ALA A 149 -8.16 -7.72 -16.34
C ALA A 149 -8.39 -8.15 -17.79
N VAL A 150 -7.60 -7.63 -18.74
CA VAL A 150 -7.66 -8.01 -20.16
C VAL A 150 -7.32 -9.50 -20.33
N ALA A 151 -6.22 -9.97 -19.73
CA ALA A 151 -5.82 -11.38 -19.80
C ALA A 151 -6.86 -12.32 -19.18
N PHE A 152 -7.56 -11.87 -18.14
CA PHE A 152 -8.65 -12.63 -17.53
C PHE A 152 -9.87 -12.74 -18.45
N GLU A 153 -10.24 -11.67 -19.15
CA GLU A 153 -11.34 -11.68 -20.11
C GLU A 153 -11.03 -12.57 -21.32
N GLU A 154 -9.82 -12.52 -21.84
CA GLU A 154 -9.37 -13.38 -22.95
C GLU A 154 -9.42 -14.88 -22.62
N ARG A 155 -9.12 -15.24 -21.38
CA ARG A 155 -9.19 -16.63 -20.90
C ARG A 155 -10.62 -17.11 -20.64
N ARG A 156 -11.59 -16.20 -20.56
CA ARG A 156 -13.00 -16.54 -20.34
C ARG A 156 -13.55 -17.10 -21.65
N PRO A 157 -14.00 -18.38 -21.72
CA PRO A 157 -14.61 -18.92 -22.93
C PRO A 157 -15.76 -18.02 -23.32
N SER A 158 -15.72 -17.48 -24.54
CA SER A 158 -16.80 -16.68 -25.07
C SER A 158 -18.06 -17.55 -25.20
N GLY A 159 -18.88 -17.53 -24.16
CA GLY A 159 -20.21 -18.13 -24.19
C GLY A 159 -21.18 -17.35 -25.10
N ARG A 160 -20.73 -16.95 -26.30
CA ARG A 160 -21.61 -16.53 -27.39
C ARG A 160 -22.03 -17.78 -28.11
N SER A 161 -23.15 -18.35 -27.74
CA SER A 161 -23.93 -19.17 -28.65
C SER A 161 -24.17 -18.35 -29.92
N PRO A 162 -23.86 -18.88 -31.10
CA PRO A 162 -24.29 -18.23 -32.34
C PRO A 162 -25.82 -18.23 -32.34
N THR A 163 -26.42 -17.04 -32.26
CA THR A 163 -27.84 -16.86 -32.54
C THR A 163 -28.03 -17.28 -34.00
N THR A 164 -28.45 -18.49 -34.23
CA THR A 164 -28.99 -18.94 -35.52
C THR A 164 -30.24 -18.15 -35.81
N LEU A 165 -30.09 -17.13 -36.63
CA LEU A 165 -31.23 -16.50 -37.34
C LEU A 165 -31.74 -17.53 -38.33
N THR A 166 -32.89 -18.13 -38.05
CA THR A 166 -33.79 -18.76 -39.00
C THR A 166 -34.99 -17.87 -39.22
#